data_3bb27f0067f532c1e228fe9689095a0d
#
_entry.id   3bb27f0067f532c1e228fe9689095a0d
#
_cell.length_a   1.000
_cell.length_b   1.000
_cell.length_c   1.000
_cell.angle_alpha   90.00
_cell.angle_beta   90.00
_cell.angle_gamma   90.00
#
_symmetry.space_group_name_H-M   'P 1'
#
loop_
_entity.id
_entity.type
_entity.pdbx_description
1 polymer ?
#
loop_
_entity_poly.entity_id
_entity_poly.type
_entity_poly.pdbx_seq_one_letter_code
_entity_poly.pdbx_strand_id
1 'polypeptide(L)'
;DFDNVYILSVNEGILPAEMSSSSFIPFALRKAFKLPVSEDTEADYAYYFYRLLQKAKNVTLIYNTETGVISAGEKSRFIMQVESELAAKNKNITAYSLLLEGDIELPKRKEITIEKTPQVLELLKNQKQYSATTLSTYINCPLQFYFKKAARLKEEEEVEEYFSAAAFGNIFHQLMDILYRDDVGREVTDEMMDSKISYFAGNYDDLWKKACEELTEYKEFAKIKQGKNLLYKSVIKKLINSVLNNDRTETPFKIIELETAAERKVSLNINGEITEVTLYGRLDRVEIKDSITRIIDYKTGTVDSAKQNAKVTDFDHINRIFADIKLKENFQQLFYASLYLNSNNNSKLIVGIYPLKKISGGVFWFEKEPISLDKKKLFEDYLDILLKKIFDKHTPFAQTTDIEHCKYCPYKSICYRD
;
A
#
# COMPACT_ATOMS: atom_id res chain seq x y z
N ASP A 1 19.49 -34.30 14.67
CA ASP A 1 20.29 -35.23 13.83
C ASP A 1 19.33 -36.00 12.93
N PHE A 2 19.63 -36.06 11.63
CA PHE A 2 18.77 -36.67 10.62
C PHE A 2 19.57 -37.72 9.85
N ASP A 3 18.97 -38.89 9.58
CA ASP A 3 19.60 -39.92 8.76
C ASP A 3 19.63 -39.53 7.27
N ASN A 4 18.59 -38.85 6.80
CA ASN A 4 18.45 -38.40 5.42
C ASN A 4 18.28 -36.88 5.39
N VAL A 5 19.07 -36.19 4.56
CA VAL A 5 19.02 -34.73 4.37
C VAL A 5 18.86 -34.41 2.89
N TYR A 6 17.88 -33.60 2.55
CA TYR A 6 17.65 -33.10 1.20
C TYR A 6 17.83 -31.58 1.20
N ILE A 7 18.77 -31.07 0.42
CA ILE A 7 19.03 -29.64 0.29
C ILE A 7 18.66 -29.24 -1.13
N LEU A 8 17.69 -28.34 -1.24
CA LEU A 8 17.16 -27.84 -2.51
C LEU A 8 17.87 -26.55 -2.94
N SER A 9 17.86 -26.26 -4.24
CA SER A 9 18.40 -25.02 -4.81
C SER A 9 19.88 -24.77 -4.45
N VAL A 10 20.70 -25.84 -4.49
CA VAL A 10 22.14 -25.74 -4.21
C VAL A 10 22.87 -25.20 -5.45
N ASN A 11 22.44 -24.02 -5.90
CA ASN A 11 23.04 -23.30 -7.00
C ASN A 11 23.96 -22.18 -6.46
N GLU A 12 24.98 -21.82 -7.26
CA GLU A 12 25.83 -20.67 -6.97
C GLU A 12 24.99 -19.39 -6.97
N GLY A 13 25.22 -18.51 -5.98
CA GLY A 13 24.41 -17.32 -5.76
C GLY A 13 23.10 -17.52 -4.99
N ILE A 14 22.67 -18.80 -4.77
CA ILE A 14 21.51 -19.14 -3.92
C ILE A 14 22.00 -19.78 -2.61
N LEU A 15 22.89 -20.77 -2.71
CA LEU A 15 23.53 -21.39 -1.57
C LEU A 15 25.02 -21.64 -1.89
N PRO A 16 25.96 -20.79 -1.44
CA PRO A 16 25.74 -19.58 -0.62
C PRO A 16 25.04 -18.46 -1.38
N ALA A 17 24.24 -17.66 -0.67
CA ALA A 17 23.58 -16.52 -1.27
C ALA A 17 24.60 -15.40 -1.55
N GLU A 18 24.47 -14.74 -2.72
CA GLU A 18 25.22 -13.53 -2.99
C GLU A 18 24.75 -12.39 -2.09
N MET A 19 25.68 -11.84 -1.33
CA MET A 19 25.40 -10.62 -0.56
C MET A 19 25.59 -9.40 -1.45
N SER A 20 24.48 -8.74 -1.77
CA SER A 20 24.56 -7.38 -2.34
C SER A 20 25.14 -6.45 -1.28
N SER A 21 26.39 -6.04 -1.42
CA SER A 21 27.05 -5.09 -0.54
C SER A 21 26.59 -3.66 -0.80
N SER A 22 25.33 -3.37 -0.52
CA SER A 22 24.80 -1.98 -0.58
C SER A 22 25.12 -1.19 0.71
N SER A 23 26.30 -1.38 1.27
CA SER A 23 26.73 -0.62 2.43
C SER A 23 27.44 0.67 2.03
N PHE A 24 27.03 1.81 2.61
CA PHE A 24 27.75 3.09 2.48
C PHE A 24 29.17 3.05 3.08
N ILE A 25 29.47 2.03 3.91
CA ILE A 25 30.79 1.87 4.52
C ILE A 25 31.61 0.93 3.64
N PRO A 26 32.73 1.39 3.05
CA PRO A 26 33.61 0.57 2.24
C PRO A 26 34.13 -0.65 2.98
N PHE A 27 34.32 -1.78 2.26
CA PHE A 27 34.79 -3.05 2.80
C PHE A 27 36.04 -2.93 3.69
N ALA A 28 37.05 -2.16 3.24
CA ALA A 28 38.28 -1.95 3.99
C ALA A 28 38.07 -1.29 5.37
N LEU A 29 37.13 -0.35 5.46
CA LEU A 29 36.78 0.30 6.72
C LEU A 29 35.99 -0.67 7.62
N ARG A 30 35.06 -1.42 7.05
CA ARG A 30 34.31 -2.45 7.82
C ARG A 30 35.27 -3.45 8.45
N LYS A 31 36.22 -3.96 7.67
CA LYS A 31 37.24 -4.90 8.16
C LYS A 31 38.13 -4.29 9.24
N ALA A 32 38.58 -3.04 9.05
CA ALA A 32 39.42 -2.33 10.02
C ALA A 32 38.71 -2.09 11.37
N PHE A 33 37.37 -1.84 11.34
CA PHE A 33 36.56 -1.63 12.55
C PHE A 33 35.87 -2.88 13.04
N LYS A 34 36.22 -4.07 12.54
CA LYS A 34 35.61 -5.37 12.91
C LYS A 34 34.09 -5.38 12.75
N LEU A 35 33.56 -4.69 11.77
CA LEU A 35 32.15 -4.78 11.38
C LEU A 35 31.94 -6.02 10.49
N PRO A 36 30.76 -6.65 10.51
CA PRO A 36 30.48 -7.82 9.68
C PRO A 36 30.76 -7.55 8.20
N VAL A 37 31.47 -8.45 7.55
CA VAL A 37 31.81 -8.39 6.11
C VAL A 37 31.21 -9.62 5.39
N SER A 38 31.19 -9.60 4.07
CA SER A 38 30.66 -10.71 3.27
C SER A 38 31.35 -12.05 3.54
N GLU A 39 32.65 -12.00 3.79
CA GLU A 39 33.47 -13.17 4.17
C GLU A 39 32.93 -13.88 5.43
N ASP A 40 32.47 -13.13 6.43
CA ASP A 40 31.89 -13.71 7.67
C ASP A 40 30.60 -14.45 7.37
N THR A 41 29.76 -13.89 6.51
CA THR A 41 28.49 -14.52 6.12
C THR A 41 28.72 -15.77 5.27
N GLU A 42 29.69 -15.75 4.35
CA GLU A 42 30.07 -16.95 3.60
C GLU A 42 30.58 -18.06 4.52
N ALA A 43 31.34 -17.71 5.55
CA ALA A 43 31.82 -18.67 6.57
C ALA A 43 30.65 -19.28 7.37
N ASP A 44 29.63 -18.45 7.70
CA ASP A 44 28.41 -18.93 8.36
C ASP A 44 27.62 -19.89 7.47
N TYR A 45 27.43 -19.58 6.17
CA TYR A 45 26.79 -20.51 5.22
C TYR A 45 27.55 -21.83 5.11
N ALA A 46 28.88 -21.77 5.00
CA ALA A 46 29.73 -22.96 4.96
C ALA A 46 29.60 -23.77 6.24
N TYR A 47 29.65 -23.12 7.41
CA TYR A 47 29.47 -23.77 8.69
C TYR A 47 28.15 -24.55 8.79
N TYR A 48 27.02 -23.88 8.46
CA TYR A 48 25.70 -24.53 8.53
C TYR A 48 25.56 -25.64 7.50
N PHE A 49 26.06 -25.46 6.29
CA PHE A 49 26.04 -26.48 5.25
C PHE A 49 26.79 -27.75 5.71
N TYR A 50 28.05 -27.62 6.12
CA TYR A 50 28.83 -28.78 6.57
C TYR A 50 28.32 -29.37 7.88
N ARG A 51 27.70 -28.57 8.73
CA ARG A 51 27.06 -29.04 9.96
C ARG A 51 25.88 -29.96 9.68
N LEU A 52 25.10 -29.68 8.65
CA LEU A 52 24.01 -30.55 8.22
C LEU A 52 24.50 -31.87 7.68
N LEU A 53 25.60 -31.88 6.93
CA LEU A 53 26.20 -33.06 6.36
C LEU A 53 26.84 -33.98 7.42
N GLN A 54 27.39 -33.41 8.50
CA GLN A 54 28.28 -34.11 9.45
C GLN A 54 27.65 -35.33 10.10
N LYS A 55 26.34 -35.36 10.31
CA LYS A 55 25.66 -36.46 11.03
C LYS A 55 24.66 -37.22 10.16
N ALA A 56 24.47 -36.83 8.92
CA ALA A 56 23.57 -37.48 7.99
C ALA A 56 24.22 -38.75 7.39
N LYS A 57 23.42 -39.80 7.23
CA LYS A 57 23.85 -41.03 6.51
C LYS A 57 23.72 -40.84 5.00
N ASN A 58 22.64 -40.21 4.57
CA ASN A 58 22.37 -39.94 3.17
C ASN A 58 22.09 -38.45 2.96
N VAL A 59 22.77 -37.84 2.00
CA VAL A 59 22.57 -36.43 1.64
C VAL A 59 22.27 -36.33 0.15
N THR A 60 21.20 -35.63 -0.17
CA THR A 60 20.82 -35.33 -1.55
C THR A 60 20.90 -33.86 -1.76
N LEU A 61 21.79 -33.40 -2.63
CA LEU A 61 21.94 -31.99 -3.02
C LEU A 61 21.31 -31.81 -4.39
N ILE A 62 20.29 -30.95 -4.46
CA ILE A 62 19.52 -30.72 -5.67
C ILE A 62 19.80 -29.32 -6.19
N TYR A 63 20.23 -29.20 -7.43
CA TYR A 63 20.45 -27.92 -8.09
C TYR A 63 19.81 -27.92 -9.49
N ASN A 64 19.45 -26.74 -9.97
CA ASN A 64 18.88 -26.57 -11.30
C ASN A 64 19.98 -26.28 -12.32
N THR A 65 19.95 -26.93 -13.48
CA THR A 65 20.87 -26.71 -14.59
C THR A 65 20.32 -25.75 -15.64
N GLU A 66 19.05 -25.37 -15.57
CA GLU A 66 18.47 -24.41 -16.49
C GLU A 66 18.99 -23.01 -16.24
N THR A 67 19.38 -22.31 -17.31
CA THR A 67 19.72 -20.90 -17.30
C THR A 67 18.45 -20.07 -17.35
N GLY A 68 18.01 -19.56 -16.19
CA GLY A 68 16.84 -18.68 -16.05
C GLY A 68 17.24 -17.22 -15.81
N VAL A 69 16.23 -16.34 -15.76
CA VAL A 69 16.42 -14.89 -15.52
C VAL A 69 17.03 -14.57 -14.13
N ILE A 70 16.99 -15.53 -13.19
CA ILE A 70 17.37 -15.31 -11.78
C ILE A 70 18.62 -16.09 -11.36
N SER A 71 18.99 -17.18 -12.06
CA SER A 71 20.20 -17.94 -11.76
C SER A 71 20.85 -18.45 -13.04
N ALA A 72 22.17 -18.47 -13.04
CA ALA A 72 22.98 -18.95 -14.17
C ALA A 72 22.95 -20.49 -14.34
N GLY A 73 22.16 -21.23 -13.59
CA GLY A 73 22.13 -22.69 -13.62
C GLY A 73 23.43 -23.34 -13.16
N GLU A 74 24.30 -22.60 -12.47
CA GLU A 74 25.60 -23.06 -12.03
C GLU A 74 25.53 -23.89 -10.74
N LYS A 75 26.30 -24.96 -10.71
CA LYS A 75 26.49 -25.82 -9.55
C LYS A 75 27.17 -25.01 -8.43
N SER A 76 26.62 -25.05 -7.21
CA SER A 76 27.22 -24.41 -6.05
C SER A 76 28.66 -24.88 -5.79
N ARG A 77 29.52 -23.93 -5.37
CA ARG A 77 30.88 -24.22 -4.89
C ARG A 77 30.89 -25.28 -3.77
N PHE A 78 29.85 -25.37 -2.96
CA PHE A 78 29.73 -26.37 -1.90
C PHE A 78 29.59 -27.79 -2.46
N ILE A 79 28.84 -28.01 -3.54
CA ILE A 79 28.76 -29.29 -4.22
C ILE A 79 30.13 -29.65 -4.79
N MET A 80 30.80 -28.70 -5.44
CA MET A 80 32.14 -28.93 -5.99
C MET A 80 33.15 -29.32 -4.91
N GLN A 81 33.10 -28.66 -3.74
CA GLN A 81 33.95 -29.00 -2.59
C GLN A 81 33.64 -30.39 -2.02
N VAL A 82 32.38 -30.78 -1.92
CA VAL A 82 31.98 -32.11 -1.51
C VAL A 82 32.53 -33.19 -2.44
N GLU A 83 32.40 -32.98 -3.75
CA GLU A 83 32.86 -33.93 -4.78
C GLU A 83 34.40 -33.99 -4.84
N SER A 84 35.07 -32.84 -4.91
CA SER A 84 36.51 -32.77 -5.19
C SER A 84 37.39 -32.94 -3.92
N GLU A 85 36.86 -32.56 -2.76
CA GLU A 85 37.66 -32.59 -1.53
C GLU A 85 37.17 -33.64 -0.53
N LEU A 86 35.87 -33.60 -0.16
CA LEU A 86 35.36 -34.50 0.90
C LEU A 86 35.29 -35.94 0.42
N ALA A 87 34.67 -36.21 -0.72
CA ALA A 87 34.54 -37.56 -1.25
C ALA A 87 35.91 -38.12 -1.74
N ALA A 88 36.79 -37.25 -2.28
CA ALA A 88 38.11 -37.67 -2.70
C ALA A 88 39.04 -38.05 -1.53
N LYS A 89 38.90 -37.36 -0.38
CA LYS A 89 39.78 -37.59 0.80
C LYS A 89 39.21 -38.62 1.79
N ASN A 90 37.91 -38.83 1.82
CA ASN A 90 37.23 -39.70 2.77
C ASN A 90 36.59 -40.91 2.06
N LYS A 91 37.23 -42.05 2.18
CA LYS A 91 36.80 -43.34 1.57
C LYS A 91 35.42 -43.84 2.07
N ASN A 92 34.90 -43.25 3.15
CA ASN A 92 33.58 -43.60 3.65
C ASN A 92 32.46 -42.79 3.01
N ILE A 93 32.79 -41.83 2.14
CA ILE A 93 31.83 -41.03 1.41
C ILE A 93 31.81 -41.48 -0.06
N THR A 94 30.65 -41.85 -0.53
CA THR A 94 30.42 -42.15 -1.97
C THR A 94 29.52 -41.12 -2.54
N ALA A 95 29.96 -40.43 -3.59
CA ALA A 95 29.19 -39.43 -4.28
C ALA A 95 28.69 -39.95 -5.65
N TYR A 96 27.43 -39.69 -5.97
CA TYR A 96 26.80 -39.96 -7.25
C TYR A 96 26.26 -38.69 -7.83
N SER A 97 26.34 -38.51 -9.13
CA SER A 97 25.66 -37.41 -9.84
C SER A 97 24.57 -38.02 -10.70
N LEU A 98 23.34 -37.54 -10.54
CA LEU A 98 22.18 -37.94 -11.33
C LEU A 98 21.62 -36.73 -12.04
N LEU A 99 21.38 -36.84 -13.34
CA LEU A 99 20.66 -35.85 -14.10
C LEU A 99 19.20 -36.34 -14.22
N LEU A 100 18.28 -35.54 -13.71
CA LEU A 100 16.84 -35.76 -13.90
C LEU A 100 16.37 -34.84 -15.00
N GLU A 101 16.06 -35.45 -16.16
CA GLU A 101 15.37 -34.77 -17.25
C GLU A 101 13.89 -35.15 -17.18
N GLY A 102 13.03 -34.18 -17.09
CA GLY A 102 11.60 -34.40 -17.09
C GLY A 102 10.88 -33.17 -17.61
N ASP A 103 10.00 -33.37 -18.59
CA ASP A 103 8.98 -32.40 -18.91
C ASP A 103 7.98 -32.37 -17.74
N ILE A 104 8.26 -31.53 -16.75
CA ILE A 104 7.27 -31.23 -15.74
C ILE A 104 6.28 -30.25 -16.40
N GLU A 105 5.24 -30.80 -17.02
CA GLU A 105 4.07 -29.99 -17.30
C GLU A 105 3.54 -29.50 -15.95
N LEU A 106 3.92 -28.26 -15.58
CA LEU A 106 3.29 -27.61 -14.45
C LEU A 106 1.79 -27.55 -14.75
N PRO A 107 0.94 -28.16 -13.93
CA PRO A 107 -0.50 -28.11 -14.17
C PRO A 107 -0.88 -26.64 -14.33
N LYS A 108 -1.52 -26.29 -15.46
CA LYS A 108 -2.04 -24.93 -15.66
C LYS A 108 -2.89 -24.59 -14.44
N ARG A 109 -2.41 -23.65 -13.65
CA ARG A 109 -3.10 -23.23 -12.41
C ARG A 109 -4.46 -22.71 -12.83
N LYS A 110 -5.53 -23.34 -12.33
CA LYS A 110 -6.90 -22.84 -12.56
C LYS A 110 -7.05 -21.50 -11.84
N GLU A 111 -7.65 -20.54 -12.52
CA GLU A 111 -8.04 -19.30 -11.86
C GLU A 111 -8.99 -19.61 -10.71
N ILE A 112 -8.71 -19.00 -9.55
CA ILE A 112 -9.57 -19.15 -8.39
C ILE A 112 -10.76 -18.21 -8.57
N THR A 113 -11.94 -18.80 -8.55
CA THR A 113 -13.21 -18.09 -8.57
C THR A 113 -14.06 -18.54 -7.39
N ILE A 114 -14.72 -17.58 -6.74
CA ILE A 114 -15.64 -17.84 -5.62
C ILE A 114 -17.03 -17.39 -6.03
N GLU A 115 -17.97 -18.34 -6.01
CA GLU A 115 -19.38 -18.07 -6.29
C GLU A 115 -20.02 -17.23 -5.19
N LYS A 116 -20.92 -16.34 -5.57
CA LYS A 116 -21.68 -15.52 -4.64
C LYS A 116 -22.91 -16.29 -4.12
N THR A 117 -22.66 -17.18 -3.17
CA THR A 117 -23.74 -17.89 -2.48
C THR A 117 -24.63 -16.92 -1.71
N PRO A 118 -25.88 -17.32 -1.37
CA PRO A 118 -26.77 -16.51 -0.54
C PRO A 118 -26.11 -16.04 0.77
N GLN A 119 -25.30 -16.91 1.40
CA GLN A 119 -24.57 -16.59 2.63
C GLN A 119 -23.53 -15.47 2.40
N VAL A 120 -22.81 -15.54 1.29
CA VAL A 120 -21.81 -14.50 0.92
C VAL A 120 -22.51 -13.17 0.63
N LEU A 121 -23.65 -13.20 -0.07
CA LEU A 121 -24.43 -11.99 -0.35
C LEU A 121 -24.98 -11.36 0.93
N GLU A 122 -25.43 -12.18 1.88
CA GLU A 122 -25.88 -11.71 3.19
C GLU A 122 -24.74 -11.02 3.97
N LEU A 123 -23.56 -11.61 3.99
CA LEU A 123 -22.36 -10.98 4.60
C LEU A 123 -22.05 -9.64 3.98
N LEU A 124 -22.18 -9.48 2.67
CA LEU A 124 -21.99 -8.21 1.99
C LEU A 124 -23.11 -7.21 2.30
N LYS A 125 -24.38 -7.64 2.34
CA LYS A 125 -25.52 -6.78 2.73
C LYS A 125 -25.35 -6.27 4.18
N ASN A 126 -24.80 -7.10 5.06
CA ASN A 126 -24.51 -6.74 6.46
C ASN A 126 -23.27 -5.85 6.63
N GLN A 127 -22.52 -5.58 5.56
CA GLN A 127 -21.45 -4.61 5.60
C GLN A 127 -22.03 -3.20 5.65
N LYS A 128 -21.78 -2.49 6.76
CA LYS A 128 -22.42 -1.21 7.05
C LYS A 128 -22.09 -0.12 6.02
N GLN A 129 -20.86 -0.07 5.51
CA GLN A 129 -20.37 1.05 4.71
C GLN A 129 -19.40 0.60 3.61
N TYR A 130 -19.48 1.26 2.46
CA TYR A 130 -18.61 1.10 1.31
C TYR A 130 -17.84 2.39 1.04
N SER A 131 -16.54 2.38 1.30
CA SER A 131 -15.65 3.52 1.04
C SER A 131 -15.03 3.43 -0.36
N ALA A 132 -14.44 4.54 -0.83
CA ALA A 132 -13.67 4.57 -2.07
C ALA A 132 -12.57 3.49 -2.09
N THR A 133 -11.84 3.31 -0.97
CA THR A 133 -10.82 2.25 -0.86
C THR A 133 -11.42 0.86 -0.96
N THR A 134 -12.59 0.63 -0.37
CA THR A 134 -13.30 -0.66 -0.45
C THR A 134 -13.69 -0.99 -1.89
N LEU A 135 -14.24 -0.03 -2.61
CA LEU A 135 -14.64 -0.19 -4.01
C LEU A 135 -13.44 -0.32 -4.94
N SER A 136 -12.39 0.47 -4.71
CA SER A 136 -11.11 0.33 -5.45
C SER A 136 -10.47 -1.05 -5.25
N THR A 137 -10.64 -1.69 -4.08
CA THR A 137 -10.18 -3.08 -3.88
C THR A 137 -10.92 -4.05 -4.80
N TYR A 138 -12.24 -3.85 -5.01
CA TYR A 138 -13.01 -4.69 -5.95
C TYR A 138 -12.59 -4.44 -7.40
N ILE A 139 -12.35 -3.19 -7.79
CA ILE A 139 -11.83 -2.83 -9.13
C ILE A 139 -10.47 -3.47 -9.36
N ASN A 140 -9.59 -3.46 -8.34
CA ASN A 140 -8.28 -4.07 -8.40
C ASN A 140 -8.34 -5.59 -8.60
N CYS A 141 -9.09 -6.26 -7.73
CA CYS A 141 -9.27 -7.71 -7.76
C CYS A 141 -10.54 -8.09 -6.99
N PRO A 142 -11.60 -8.60 -7.67
CA PRO A 142 -12.80 -9.08 -6.99
C PRO A 142 -12.53 -10.13 -5.92
N LEU A 143 -11.57 -11.04 -6.16
CA LEU A 143 -11.19 -12.06 -5.18
C LEU A 143 -10.52 -11.47 -3.94
N GLN A 144 -9.66 -10.45 -4.09
CA GLN A 144 -9.08 -9.71 -2.96
C GLN A 144 -10.18 -9.04 -2.12
N PHE A 145 -11.16 -8.45 -2.78
CA PHE A 145 -12.32 -7.86 -2.10
C PHE A 145 -13.08 -8.92 -1.29
N TYR A 146 -13.32 -10.11 -1.86
CA TYR A 146 -13.96 -11.22 -1.16
C TYR A 146 -13.18 -11.61 0.10
N PHE A 147 -11.87 -11.85 0.00
CA PHE A 147 -11.05 -12.21 1.14
C PHE A 147 -11.11 -11.15 2.25
N LYS A 148 -11.02 -9.89 1.88
CA LYS A 148 -10.97 -8.78 2.85
C LYS A 148 -12.35 -8.49 3.47
N LYS A 149 -13.44 -8.57 2.69
CA LYS A 149 -14.76 -8.06 3.10
C LYS A 149 -15.77 -9.14 3.45
N ALA A 150 -15.83 -10.21 2.70
CA ALA A 150 -16.76 -11.33 2.97
C ALA A 150 -16.11 -12.39 3.88
N ALA A 151 -14.96 -12.90 3.50
CA ALA A 151 -14.24 -13.90 4.29
C ALA A 151 -13.55 -13.29 5.53
N ARG A 152 -13.34 -11.96 5.58
CA ARG A 152 -12.70 -11.21 6.68
C ARG A 152 -11.36 -11.81 7.09
N LEU A 153 -10.60 -12.27 6.11
CA LEU A 153 -9.24 -12.74 6.36
C LEU A 153 -8.39 -11.55 6.82
N LYS A 154 -7.85 -11.67 8.01
CA LYS A 154 -6.91 -10.67 8.53
C LYS A 154 -5.56 -10.86 7.87
N GLU A 155 -4.93 -9.74 7.52
CA GLU A 155 -3.52 -9.71 7.17
C GLU A 155 -2.73 -10.04 8.44
N GLU A 156 -1.63 -10.80 8.30
CA GLU A 156 -0.72 -10.98 9.44
C GLU A 156 -0.19 -9.62 9.85
N GLU A 157 -0.45 -9.23 11.09
CA GLU A 157 0.11 -8.02 11.66
C GLU A 157 1.59 -8.29 11.94
N GLU A 158 2.47 -7.83 11.06
CA GLU A 158 3.89 -7.73 11.41
C GLU A 158 4.00 -6.75 12.57
N VAL A 159 4.63 -7.19 13.66
CA VAL A 159 4.94 -6.30 14.79
C VAL A 159 5.96 -5.28 14.27
N GLU A 160 5.46 -4.12 13.86
CA GLU A 160 6.32 -3.04 13.39
C GLU A 160 7.06 -2.41 14.57
N GLU A 161 8.37 -2.63 14.67
CA GLU A 161 9.24 -1.90 15.62
C GLU A 161 9.36 -0.40 15.29
N TYR A 162 8.89 0.00 14.09
CA TYR A 162 9.03 1.35 13.55
C TYR A 162 7.69 1.92 13.12
N PHE A 163 7.68 3.21 12.88
CA PHE A 163 6.55 3.95 12.32
C PHE A 163 6.08 3.35 11.01
N SER A 164 4.86 2.82 10.98
CA SER A 164 4.23 2.39 9.74
C SER A 164 3.87 3.59 8.85
N ALA A 165 3.69 3.32 7.57
CA ALA A 165 3.19 4.33 6.64
C ALA A 165 1.78 4.82 7.05
N ALA A 166 0.98 3.95 7.65
CA ALA A 166 -0.35 4.30 8.19
C ALA A 166 -0.23 5.22 9.42
N ALA A 167 0.66 4.90 10.38
CA ALA A 167 0.92 5.75 11.55
C ALA A 167 1.39 7.14 11.12
N PHE A 168 2.29 7.20 10.12
CA PHE A 168 2.78 8.46 9.55
C PHE A 168 1.63 9.31 8.99
N GLY A 169 0.74 8.70 8.21
CA GLY A 169 -0.43 9.37 7.66
C GLY A 169 -1.38 9.87 8.74
N ASN A 170 -1.77 8.99 9.64
CA ASN A 170 -2.74 9.31 10.70
C ASN A 170 -2.26 10.44 11.62
N ILE A 171 -0.96 10.43 12.01
CA ILE A 171 -0.41 11.52 12.83
C ILE A 171 -0.33 12.83 12.06
N PHE A 172 0.01 12.78 10.76
CA PHE A 172 0.00 13.96 9.91
C PHE A 172 -1.40 14.59 9.86
N HIS A 173 -2.43 13.81 9.54
CA HIS A 173 -3.83 14.25 9.50
C HIS A 173 -4.28 14.83 10.85
N GLN A 174 -3.95 14.13 11.94
CA GLN A 174 -4.30 14.60 13.29
C GLN A 174 -3.65 15.95 13.64
N LEU A 175 -2.39 16.15 13.24
CA LEU A 175 -1.71 17.44 13.44
C LEU A 175 -2.34 18.55 12.59
N MET A 176 -2.74 18.26 11.34
CA MET A 176 -3.44 19.22 10.50
C MET A 176 -4.81 19.58 11.09
N ASP A 177 -5.55 18.60 11.59
CA ASP A 177 -6.81 18.85 12.29
C ASP A 177 -6.61 19.74 13.53
N ILE A 178 -5.65 19.40 14.40
CA ILE A 178 -5.35 20.22 15.60
C ILE A 178 -5.00 21.68 15.23
N LEU A 179 -4.28 21.88 14.12
CA LEU A 179 -3.86 23.22 13.71
C LEU A 179 -4.98 24.06 13.15
N TYR A 180 -6.00 23.46 12.56
CA TYR A 180 -7.06 24.19 11.88
C TYR A 180 -8.45 24.08 12.50
N ARG A 181 -8.66 23.19 13.48
CA ARG A 181 -9.99 22.95 14.07
C ARG A 181 -10.65 24.22 14.67
N ASP A 182 -9.85 25.13 15.20
CA ASP A 182 -10.35 26.38 15.79
C ASP A 182 -10.69 27.44 14.72
N ASP A 183 -10.26 27.23 13.47
CA ASP A 183 -10.54 28.13 12.34
C ASP A 183 -11.76 27.71 11.54
N VAL A 184 -12.40 26.60 11.86
CA VAL A 184 -13.61 26.13 11.16
C VAL A 184 -14.70 27.18 11.27
N GLY A 185 -15.26 27.56 10.11
CA GLY A 185 -16.27 28.61 9.99
C GLY A 185 -15.71 30.03 9.89
N ARG A 186 -14.40 30.22 10.02
CA ARG A 186 -13.73 31.52 9.92
C ARG A 186 -12.98 31.68 8.60
N GLU A 187 -12.81 32.91 8.18
CA GLU A 187 -11.91 33.24 7.08
C GLU A 187 -10.47 33.27 7.58
N VAL A 188 -9.61 32.53 6.94
CA VAL A 188 -8.17 32.43 7.26
C VAL A 188 -7.44 33.50 6.44
N THR A 189 -6.76 34.42 7.15
CA THR A 189 -6.00 35.52 6.56
C THR A 189 -4.49 35.27 6.62
N ASP A 190 -3.72 36.14 5.93
CA ASP A 190 -2.24 36.08 5.97
C ASP A 190 -1.70 36.20 7.38
N GLU A 191 -2.23 37.13 8.20
CA GLU A 191 -1.79 37.36 9.56
C GLU A 191 -2.09 36.16 10.47
N MET A 192 -3.24 35.50 10.26
CA MET A 192 -3.55 34.26 10.97
C MET A 192 -2.58 33.16 10.60
N MET A 193 -2.21 33.04 9.32
CA MET A 193 -1.24 32.05 8.87
C MET A 193 0.17 32.31 9.42
N ASP A 194 0.63 33.56 9.44
CA ASP A 194 1.92 33.95 10.06
C ASP A 194 1.96 33.60 11.55
N SER A 195 0.87 33.87 12.26
CA SER A 195 0.72 33.50 13.67
C SER A 195 0.72 31.97 13.85
N LYS A 196 0.03 31.24 12.98
CA LYS A 196 -0.05 29.76 13.01
C LYS A 196 1.30 29.10 12.72
N ILE A 197 2.05 29.61 11.73
CA ILE A 197 3.40 29.14 11.40
C ILE A 197 4.33 29.35 12.59
N SER A 198 4.30 30.53 13.20
CA SER A 198 5.10 30.85 14.38
C SER A 198 4.74 29.98 15.59
N TYR A 199 3.43 29.79 15.83
CA TYR A 199 2.94 28.91 16.89
C TYR A 199 3.38 27.47 16.68
N PHE A 200 3.23 26.93 15.47
CA PHE A 200 3.67 25.58 15.12
C PHE A 200 5.17 25.38 15.32
N ALA A 201 6.00 26.35 14.89
CA ALA A 201 7.44 26.27 15.02
C ALA A 201 7.87 26.20 16.50
N GLY A 202 7.24 26.99 17.39
CA GLY A 202 7.56 27.07 18.81
C GLY A 202 6.98 25.92 19.66
N ASN A 203 5.85 25.34 19.26
CA ASN A 203 5.09 24.40 20.08
C ASN A 203 5.00 22.99 19.47
N TYR A 204 5.87 22.65 18.53
CA TYR A 204 5.78 21.40 17.78
C TYR A 204 5.80 20.14 18.66
N ASP A 205 6.63 20.13 19.69
CA ASP A 205 6.75 18.96 20.58
C ASP A 205 5.48 18.70 21.39
N ASP A 206 4.80 19.74 21.82
CA ASP A 206 3.53 19.65 22.54
C ASP A 206 2.39 19.26 21.59
N LEU A 207 2.36 19.81 20.38
CA LEU A 207 1.41 19.43 19.33
C LEU A 207 1.57 17.98 18.93
N TRP A 208 2.82 17.52 18.74
CA TRP A 208 3.14 16.13 18.47
C TRP A 208 2.61 15.20 19.55
N LYS A 209 2.89 15.54 20.83
CA LYS A 209 2.43 14.77 21.97
C LYS A 209 0.90 14.69 22.00
N LYS A 210 0.22 15.84 21.83
CA LYS A 210 -1.25 15.91 21.76
C LYS A 210 -1.81 15.05 20.63
N ALA A 211 -1.26 15.13 19.42
CA ALA A 211 -1.70 14.33 18.29
C ALA A 211 -1.57 12.82 18.54
N CYS A 212 -0.43 12.37 19.10
CA CYS A 212 -0.23 10.97 19.44
C CYS A 212 -1.15 10.50 20.59
N GLU A 213 -1.47 11.37 21.55
CA GLU A 213 -2.36 11.05 22.67
C GLU A 213 -3.83 10.96 22.24
N GLU A 214 -4.28 11.81 21.31
CA GLU A 214 -5.63 11.75 20.73
C GLU A 214 -5.83 10.48 19.86
N LEU A 215 -4.74 9.95 19.27
CA LEU A 215 -4.74 8.69 18.52
C LEU A 215 -4.33 7.53 19.46
N THR A 216 -5.32 6.80 19.98
CA THR A 216 -5.10 5.76 21.01
C THR A 216 -4.08 4.70 20.62
N GLU A 217 -4.00 4.36 19.34
CA GLU A 217 -3.07 3.36 18.78
C GLU A 217 -1.61 3.85 18.77
N TYR A 218 -1.38 5.18 18.85
CA TYR A 218 -0.05 5.78 18.67
C TYR A 218 0.48 6.52 19.90
N LYS A 219 -0.11 6.30 21.07
CA LYS A 219 0.29 6.94 22.33
C LYS A 219 1.76 6.73 22.69
N GLU A 220 2.33 5.60 22.32
CA GLU A 220 3.73 5.29 22.58
C GLU A 220 4.67 6.25 21.84
N PHE A 221 4.26 6.74 20.66
CA PHE A 221 5.06 7.68 19.87
C PHE A 221 5.12 9.10 20.46
N ALA A 222 4.27 9.42 21.41
CA ALA A 222 4.34 10.70 22.15
C ALA A 222 5.69 10.90 22.88
N LYS A 223 6.34 9.81 23.28
CA LYS A 223 7.56 9.81 24.12
C LYS A 223 8.85 9.55 23.36
N ILE A 224 8.82 9.53 22.02
CA ILE A 224 10.01 9.24 21.20
C ILE A 224 11.08 10.31 21.40
N LYS A 225 12.26 9.88 21.88
CA LYS A 225 13.42 10.75 22.07
C LYS A 225 14.65 10.33 21.26
N GLN A 226 14.65 9.14 20.64
CA GLN A 226 15.81 8.59 19.93
C GLN A 226 15.40 7.56 18.87
N GLY A 227 16.34 7.19 18.02
CA GLY A 227 16.14 6.15 16.99
C GLY A 227 15.51 6.66 15.70
N LYS A 228 15.19 5.74 14.80
CA LYS A 228 14.59 6.03 13.48
C LYS A 228 13.27 6.80 13.57
N ASN A 229 12.49 6.57 14.61
CA ASN A 229 11.20 7.23 14.80
C ASN A 229 11.33 8.75 15.00
N LEU A 230 12.49 9.24 15.49
CA LEU A 230 12.77 10.67 15.55
C LEU A 230 12.90 11.31 14.16
N LEU A 231 13.38 10.56 13.17
CA LEU A 231 13.44 11.03 11.78
C LEU A 231 12.04 11.27 11.23
N TYR A 232 11.09 10.34 11.47
CA TYR A 232 9.70 10.50 11.04
C TYR A 232 9.06 11.73 11.66
N LYS A 233 9.26 11.96 12.95
CA LYS A 233 8.81 13.18 13.63
C LYS A 233 9.35 14.44 12.95
N SER A 234 10.65 14.45 12.62
CA SER A 234 11.31 15.58 11.93
C SER A 234 10.79 15.76 10.50
N VAL A 235 10.51 14.68 9.77
CA VAL A 235 9.94 14.73 8.42
C VAL A 235 8.53 15.30 8.46
N ILE A 236 7.66 14.83 9.36
CA ILE A 236 6.30 15.36 9.53
C ILE A 236 6.34 16.86 9.85
N LYS A 237 7.26 17.30 10.73
CA LYS A 237 7.46 18.74 11.01
C LYS A 237 7.72 19.53 9.74
N LYS A 238 8.63 19.06 8.89
CA LYS A 238 8.97 19.72 7.63
C LYS A 238 7.78 19.76 6.67
N LEU A 239 7.06 18.65 6.55
CA LEU A 239 5.91 18.56 5.65
C LEU A 239 4.79 19.52 6.08
N ILE A 240 4.42 19.54 7.37
CA ILE A 240 3.41 20.46 7.88
C ILE A 240 3.83 21.90 7.67
N ASN A 241 5.09 22.23 7.99
CA ASN A 241 5.58 23.59 7.76
C ASN A 241 5.49 24.00 6.28
N SER A 242 5.76 23.09 5.35
CA SER A 242 5.61 23.35 3.92
C SER A 242 4.15 23.53 3.53
N VAL A 243 3.21 22.74 4.09
CA VAL A 243 1.77 22.91 3.86
C VAL A 243 1.31 24.27 4.36
N LEU A 244 1.68 24.64 5.59
CA LEU A 244 1.30 25.95 6.18
C LEU A 244 1.82 27.13 5.33
N ASN A 245 3.04 27.04 4.82
CA ASN A 245 3.60 28.09 3.95
C ASN A 245 2.88 28.15 2.60
N ASN A 246 2.48 27.02 2.02
CA ASN A 246 1.69 27.01 0.79
C ASN A 246 0.28 27.55 1.06
N ASP A 247 -0.37 27.15 2.17
CA ASP A 247 -1.69 27.64 2.55
C ASP A 247 -1.67 29.16 2.77
N ARG A 248 -0.57 29.73 3.29
CA ARG A 248 -0.36 31.17 3.37
C ARG A 248 -0.43 31.84 2.02
N THR A 249 0.15 31.25 0.98
CA THR A 249 0.06 31.82 -0.38
C THR A 249 -1.33 31.72 -1.00
N GLU A 250 -2.18 30.87 -0.42
CA GLU A 250 -3.56 30.64 -0.86
C GLU A 250 -4.59 31.49 -0.12
N THR A 251 -4.21 32.27 0.90
CA THR A 251 -5.15 33.16 1.62
C THR A 251 -5.72 34.25 0.70
N PRO A 252 -6.93 34.78 0.99
CA PRO A 252 -7.86 34.30 2.01
C PRO A 252 -8.66 33.08 1.56
N PHE A 253 -8.98 32.19 2.51
CA PHE A 253 -9.91 31.08 2.31
C PHE A 253 -10.70 30.82 3.61
N LYS A 254 -11.83 30.13 3.50
CA LYS A 254 -12.67 29.78 4.66
C LYS A 254 -12.75 28.27 4.81
N ILE A 255 -12.29 27.73 5.94
CA ILE A 255 -12.45 26.32 6.26
C ILE A 255 -13.89 26.06 6.69
N ILE A 256 -14.54 25.07 6.06
CA ILE A 256 -15.92 24.70 6.35
C ILE A 256 -15.97 23.45 7.20
N GLU A 257 -15.18 22.43 6.87
CA GLU A 257 -15.16 21.14 7.55
C GLU A 257 -13.74 20.57 7.56
N LEU A 258 -13.41 19.81 8.61
CA LEU A 258 -12.17 19.05 8.77
C LEU A 258 -12.49 17.64 9.20
N GLU A 259 -11.82 16.64 8.62
CA GLU A 259 -11.93 15.23 8.99
C GLU A 259 -13.40 14.76 9.11
N THR A 260 -14.27 15.30 8.27
CA THR A 260 -15.73 15.12 8.38
C THR A 260 -16.18 13.87 7.64
N ALA A 261 -17.05 13.10 8.28
CA ALA A 261 -17.70 11.95 7.66
C ALA A 261 -18.79 12.40 6.70
N ALA A 262 -18.74 11.90 5.46
CA ALA A 262 -19.77 12.07 4.45
C ALA A 262 -20.39 10.71 4.12
N GLU A 263 -21.72 10.64 4.14
CA GLU A 263 -22.45 9.40 3.87
C GLU A 263 -23.57 9.63 2.83
N ARG A 264 -23.82 8.60 2.04
CA ARG A 264 -24.93 8.56 1.10
C ARG A 264 -25.54 7.17 1.06
N LYS A 265 -26.84 7.06 1.22
CA LYS A 265 -27.58 5.82 1.00
C LYS A 265 -27.97 5.69 -0.49
N VAL A 266 -27.71 4.52 -1.04
CA VAL A 266 -28.05 4.16 -2.42
C VAL A 266 -28.93 2.93 -2.40
N SER A 267 -30.08 2.99 -3.06
CA SER A 267 -31.00 1.85 -3.21
C SER A 267 -30.76 1.19 -4.57
N LEU A 268 -30.27 -0.03 -4.54
CA LEU A 268 -29.96 -0.82 -5.74
C LEU A 268 -31.09 -1.81 -6.01
N ASN A 269 -31.62 -1.82 -7.22
CA ASN A 269 -32.49 -2.92 -7.66
C ASN A 269 -31.61 -4.03 -8.26
N ILE A 270 -31.55 -5.16 -7.57
CA ILE A 270 -30.77 -6.34 -7.95
C ILE A 270 -31.72 -7.52 -8.11
N ASN A 271 -31.95 -7.94 -9.35
CA ASN A 271 -32.85 -9.06 -9.68
C ASN A 271 -34.27 -8.93 -9.08
N GLY A 272 -34.78 -7.71 -8.96
CA GLY A 272 -36.11 -7.43 -8.39
C GLY A 272 -36.13 -7.17 -6.88
N GLU A 273 -35.04 -7.37 -6.17
CA GLU A 273 -34.89 -7.03 -4.74
C GLU A 273 -34.20 -5.67 -4.56
N ILE A 274 -34.74 -4.85 -3.66
CA ILE A 274 -34.11 -3.58 -3.29
C ILE A 274 -33.08 -3.84 -2.18
N THR A 275 -31.83 -3.53 -2.46
CA THR A 275 -30.74 -3.61 -1.49
C THR A 275 -30.23 -2.20 -1.20
N GLU A 276 -30.23 -1.80 0.07
CA GLU A 276 -29.67 -0.51 0.50
C GLU A 276 -28.19 -0.65 0.80
N VAL A 277 -27.39 0.26 0.27
CA VAL A 277 -25.94 0.34 0.47
C VAL A 277 -25.61 1.75 0.95
N THR A 278 -24.82 1.84 2.02
CA THR A 278 -24.30 3.13 2.49
C THR A 278 -22.90 3.37 1.93
N LEU A 279 -22.76 4.39 1.13
CA LEU A 279 -21.46 4.92 0.70
C LEU A 279 -20.93 5.82 1.81
N TYR A 280 -19.62 5.72 2.08
CA TYR A 280 -18.97 6.44 3.18
C TYR A 280 -17.61 6.99 2.73
N GLY A 281 -17.33 8.22 3.14
CA GLY A 281 -16.02 8.84 2.99
C GLY A 281 -15.71 9.72 4.18
N ARG A 282 -14.43 9.94 4.45
CA ARG A 282 -13.95 10.95 5.37
C ARG A 282 -13.22 11.99 4.55
N LEU A 283 -13.68 13.23 4.64
CA LEU A 283 -13.13 14.37 3.92
C LEU A 283 -12.10 15.04 4.82
N ASP A 284 -10.85 15.09 4.39
CA ASP A 284 -9.77 15.63 5.23
C ASP A 284 -9.95 17.14 5.46
N ARG A 285 -10.22 17.90 4.39
CA ARG A 285 -10.44 19.34 4.46
C ARG A 285 -11.42 19.80 3.40
N VAL A 286 -12.44 20.55 3.82
CA VAL A 286 -13.37 21.26 2.94
C VAL A 286 -13.26 22.75 3.23
N GLU A 287 -13.03 23.54 2.18
CA GLU A 287 -12.86 24.98 2.30
C GLU A 287 -13.55 25.71 1.15
N ILE A 288 -13.75 27.02 1.29
CA ILE A 288 -14.24 27.91 0.24
C ILE A 288 -13.17 28.96 -0.06
N LYS A 289 -12.85 29.12 -1.34
CA LYS A 289 -12.05 30.22 -1.87
C LYS A 289 -12.69 30.74 -3.15
N ASP A 290 -12.81 32.04 -3.30
CA ASP A 290 -13.40 32.70 -4.49
C ASP A 290 -14.78 32.13 -4.86
N SER A 291 -15.62 31.87 -3.87
CA SER A 291 -16.95 31.25 -4.02
C SER A 291 -16.94 29.83 -4.61
N ILE A 292 -15.78 29.16 -4.62
CA ILE A 292 -15.64 27.78 -5.05
C ILE A 292 -15.33 26.91 -3.80
N THR A 293 -16.12 25.87 -3.62
CA THR A 293 -15.83 24.85 -2.60
C THR A 293 -14.68 23.97 -3.08
N ARG A 294 -13.72 23.73 -2.23
CA ARG A 294 -12.55 22.91 -2.51
C ARG A 294 -12.48 21.76 -1.51
N ILE A 295 -12.44 20.51 -1.97
CA ILE A 295 -12.15 19.35 -1.14
C ILE A 295 -10.68 18.96 -1.38
N ILE A 296 -9.91 18.91 -0.32
CA ILE A 296 -8.48 18.61 -0.34
C ILE A 296 -8.22 17.35 0.47
N ASP A 297 -7.59 16.36 -0.16
CA ASP A 297 -7.18 15.10 0.46
C ASP A 297 -5.65 15.05 0.58
N TYR A 298 -5.12 14.81 1.78
CA TYR A 298 -3.68 14.76 2.02
C TYR A 298 -3.13 13.35 1.77
N LYS A 299 -2.15 13.23 0.88
CA LYS A 299 -1.52 11.94 0.53
C LYS A 299 -0.05 11.90 0.90
N THR A 300 0.26 11.06 1.89
CA THR A 300 1.64 10.75 2.31
C THR A 300 2.34 9.79 1.36
N GLY A 301 1.57 9.01 0.58
CA GLY A 301 2.05 8.11 -0.44
C GLY A 301 2.59 8.82 -1.69
N THR A 302 3.08 8.03 -2.65
CA THR A 302 3.48 8.56 -3.97
C THR A 302 2.25 8.76 -4.83
N VAL A 303 2.04 9.99 -5.28
CA VAL A 303 0.98 10.37 -6.23
C VAL A 303 1.63 10.65 -7.58
N ASP A 304 1.13 10.00 -8.62
CA ASP A 304 1.61 10.21 -9.99
C ASP A 304 0.87 11.40 -10.63
N SER A 305 1.54 12.55 -10.63
CA SER A 305 0.98 13.79 -11.17
C SER A 305 0.63 13.72 -12.67
N ALA A 306 1.33 12.89 -13.44
CA ALA A 306 1.06 12.75 -14.87
C ALA A 306 -0.28 12.06 -15.14
N LYS A 307 -0.68 11.13 -14.26
CA LYS A 307 -1.98 10.44 -14.35
C LYS A 307 -3.14 11.32 -13.89
N GLN A 308 -2.89 12.28 -12.99
CA GLN A 308 -3.90 13.21 -12.50
C GLN A 308 -4.21 14.33 -13.49
N ASN A 309 -3.20 14.77 -14.26
CA ASN A 309 -3.35 15.82 -15.28
C ASN A 309 -3.87 15.31 -16.65
N ALA A 310 -4.16 14.01 -16.77
CA ALA A 310 -4.84 13.52 -17.97
C ALA A 310 -6.17 14.26 -18.08
N LYS A 311 -6.32 15.12 -19.12
CA LYS A 311 -7.51 15.91 -19.34
C LYS A 311 -8.75 15.03 -19.25
N VAL A 312 -9.48 15.17 -18.15
CA VAL A 312 -10.72 14.44 -17.86
C VAL A 312 -11.87 15.10 -18.61
N THR A 313 -11.71 15.30 -19.90
CA THR A 313 -12.71 15.98 -20.71
C THR A 313 -13.67 15.01 -21.38
N ASP A 314 -13.49 13.68 -21.22
CA ASP A 314 -14.18 12.70 -22.05
C ASP A 314 -14.87 11.60 -21.23
N PHE A 315 -16.04 11.14 -21.72
CA PHE A 315 -16.77 9.97 -21.20
C PHE A 315 -15.87 8.74 -21.05
N ASP A 316 -14.91 8.54 -21.95
CA ASP A 316 -13.93 7.45 -21.92
C ASP A 316 -13.03 7.48 -20.67
N HIS A 317 -12.73 8.66 -20.14
CA HIS A 317 -11.90 8.76 -18.95
C HIS A 317 -12.61 8.27 -17.70
N ILE A 318 -13.89 8.60 -17.50
CA ILE A 318 -14.66 8.11 -16.35
C ILE A 318 -14.77 6.59 -16.41
N ASN A 319 -15.02 6.02 -17.58
CA ASN A 319 -15.02 4.56 -17.75
C ASN A 319 -13.67 3.93 -17.32
N ARG A 320 -12.55 4.55 -17.71
CA ARG A 320 -11.21 4.07 -17.32
C ARG A 320 -10.97 4.12 -15.81
N ILE A 321 -11.53 5.10 -15.10
CA ILE A 321 -11.42 5.20 -13.63
C ILE A 321 -12.02 3.96 -12.94
N PHE A 322 -13.04 3.35 -13.53
CA PHE A 322 -13.67 2.13 -13.02
C PHE A 322 -13.02 0.82 -13.52
N ALA A 323 -12.04 0.92 -14.41
CA ALA A 323 -11.36 -0.24 -14.99
C ALA A 323 -9.86 -0.33 -14.60
N ASP A 324 -9.21 0.80 -14.30
CA ASP A 324 -7.77 0.87 -14.04
C ASP A 324 -7.49 1.37 -12.62
N ILE A 325 -7.01 0.47 -11.76
CA ILE A 325 -6.65 0.79 -10.37
C ILE A 325 -5.55 1.87 -10.28
N LYS A 326 -4.76 2.07 -11.33
CA LYS A 326 -3.76 3.15 -11.37
C LYS A 326 -4.40 4.55 -11.32
N LEU A 327 -5.72 4.62 -11.50
CA LEU A 327 -6.54 5.83 -11.37
C LEU A 327 -7.34 5.88 -10.07
N LYS A 328 -6.96 5.13 -9.05
CA LYS A 328 -7.68 5.03 -7.75
C LYS A 328 -7.81 6.39 -7.05
N GLU A 329 -6.82 7.27 -7.19
CA GLU A 329 -6.87 8.62 -6.64
C GLU A 329 -7.96 9.45 -7.33
N ASN A 330 -8.09 9.35 -8.65
CA ASN A 330 -9.16 10.01 -9.41
C ASN A 330 -10.54 9.45 -9.03
N PHE A 331 -10.63 8.12 -8.84
CA PHE A 331 -11.83 7.48 -8.32
C PHE A 331 -12.21 8.05 -6.95
N GLN A 332 -11.26 8.14 -6.03
CA GLN A 332 -11.49 8.69 -4.69
C GLN A 332 -11.95 10.15 -4.72
N GLN A 333 -11.35 10.98 -5.57
CA GLN A 333 -11.71 12.37 -5.71
C GLN A 333 -13.16 12.55 -6.22
N LEU A 334 -13.55 11.83 -7.27
CA LEU A 334 -14.92 11.88 -7.78
C LEU A 334 -15.92 11.26 -6.81
N PHE A 335 -15.52 10.23 -6.08
CA PHE A 335 -16.33 9.62 -5.02
C PHE A 335 -16.64 10.64 -3.90
N TYR A 336 -15.63 11.36 -3.43
CA TYR A 336 -15.81 12.44 -2.44
C TYR A 336 -16.66 13.58 -2.97
N ALA A 337 -16.43 13.98 -4.22
CA ALA A 337 -17.27 14.98 -4.88
C ALA A 337 -18.75 14.55 -4.95
N SER A 338 -19.00 13.29 -5.32
CA SER A 338 -20.35 12.74 -5.36
C SER A 338 -21.02 12.74 -3.98
N LEU A 339 -20.30 12.32 -2.93
CA LEU A 339 -20.83 12.36 -1.57
C LEU A 339 -21.20 13.78 -1.13
N TYR A 340 -20.26 14.72 -1.31
CA TYR A 340 -20.45 16.11 -0.88
C TYR A 340 -21.57 16.82 -1.64
N LEU A 341 -21.63 16.69 -2.98
CA LEU A 341 -22.64 17.34 -3.81
C LEU A 341 -24.04 16.76 -3.61
N ASN A 342 -24.19 15.56 -3.07
CA ASN A 342 -25.52 15.04 -2.71
C ASN A 342 -26.12 15.72 -1.49
N SER A 343 -25.28 16.18 -0.57
CA SER A 343 -25.71 16.95 0.60
C SER A 343 -25.80 18.44 0.33
N ASN A 344 -25.06 18.94 -0.69
CA ASN A 344 -24.86 20.37 -0.98
C ASN A 344 -25.07 20.68 -2.48
N ASN A 345 -26.27 20.50 -2.97
CA ASN A 345 -26.63 20.50 -4.41
C ASN A 345 -26.23 21.73 -5.25
N ASN A 346 -25.94 22.87 -4.65
CA ASN A 346 -25.68 24.13 -5.35
C ASN A 346 -24.22 24.60 -5.31
N SER A 347 -23.30 23.78 -4.83
CA SER A 347 -21.90 24.17 -4.67
C SER A 347 -21.13 24.03 -5.99
N LYS A 348 -20.43 25.09 -6.39
CA LYS A 348 -19.34 24.96 -7.35
C LYS A 348 -18.20 24.25 -6.65
N LEU A 349 -17.87 23.02 -7.04
CA LEU A 349 -16.93 22.15 -6.33
C LEU A 349 -15.77 21.75 -7.22
N ILE A 350 -14.55 21.90 -6.68
CA ILE A 350 -13.36 21.27 -7.20
C ILE A 350 -12.77 20.33 -6.14
N VAL A 351 -12.08 19.30 -6.59
CA VAL A 351 -11.43 18.32 -5.71
C VAL A 351 -9.96 18.20 -6.06
N GLY A 352 -9.12 18.01 -5.05
CA GLY A 352 -7.68 17.94 -5.24
C GLY A 352 -6.99 17.08 -4.21
N ILE A 353 -5.76 16.71 -4.54
CA ILE A 353 -4.86 15.97 -3.65
C ILE A 353 -3.68 16.84 -3.30
N TYR A 354 -3.32 16.83 -2.02
CA TYR A 354 -2.10 17.45 -1.54
C TYR A 354 -1.00 16.38 -1.46
N PRO A 355 -0.10 16.27 -2.47
CA PRO A 355 0.91 15.22 -2.52
C PRO A 355 2.11 15.60 -1.65
N LEU A 356 2.21 15.07 -0.45
CA LEU A 356 3.23 15.45 0.53
C LEU A 356 4.66 15.13 0.08
N LYS A 357 4.85 14.14 -0.79
CA LYS A 357 6.18 13.85 -1.37
C LYS A 357 6.61 14.83 -2.46
N LYS A 358 5.69 15.62 -3.03
CA LYS A 358 5.93 16.64 -4.06
C LYS A 358 5.29 17.97 -3.67
N ILE A 359 5.51 18.38 -2.44
CA ILE A 359 4.80 19.47 -1.77
C ILE A 359 4.98 20.83 -2.42
N SER A 360 6.10 21.07 -3.14
CA SER A 360 6.40 22.34 -3.81
C SER A 360 5.39 22.72 -4.90
N GLY A 361 4.60 21.78 -5.39
CA GLY A 361 3.59 22.00 -6.41
C GLY A 361 2.21 22.41 -5.87
N GLY A 362 2.04 22.47 -4.55
CA GLY A 362 0.73 22.72 -3.91
C GLY A 362 -0.27 21.61 -4.16
N VAL A 363 -1.56 21.95 -4.21
CA VAL A 363 -2.65 20.99 -4.44
C VAL A 363 -2.74 20.61 -5.92
N PHE A 364 -2.77 19.33 -6.20
CA PHE A 364 -3.06 18.81 -7.53
C PHE A 364 -4.57 18.68 -7.70
N TRP A 365 -5.16 19.62 -8.44
CA TRP A 365 -6.57 19.63 -8.73
C TRP A 365 -6.91 18.58 -9.79
N PHE A 366 -7.98 17.82 -9.57
CA PHE A 366 -8.52 16.88 -10.55
C PHE A 366 -8.89 17.60 -11.85
N GLU A 367 -9.56 18.73 -11.70
CA GLU A 367 -9.84 19.70 -12.75
C GLU A 367 -9.74 21.11 -12.17
N LYS A 368 -9.43 22.08 -13.03
CA LYS A 368 -9.41 23.50 -12.63
C LYS A 368 -10.81 24.11 -12.59
N GLU A 369 -11.73 23.53 -13.37
CA GLU A 369 -13.12 23.94 -13.41
C GLU A 369 -13.96 23.12 -12.42
N PRO A 370 -15.05 23.69 -11.89
CA PRO A 370 -15.96 22.95 -11.04
C PRO A 370 -16.54 21.71 -11.73
N ILE A 371 -16.70 20.64 -10.97
CA ILE A 371 -17.28 19.38 -11.45
C ILE A 371 -18.70 19.64 -11.92
N SER A 372 -18.97 19.34 -13.19
CA SER A 372 -20.31 19.52 -13.76
C SER A 372 -21.29 18.46 -13.24
N LEU A 373 -22.58 18.79 -13.23
CA LEU A 373 -23.65 17.87 -12.85
C LEU A 373 -23.69 16.64 -13.77
N ASP A 374 -23.41 16.81 -15.06
CA ASP A 374 -23.36 15.69 -16.00
C ASP A 374 -22.21 14.72 -15.67
N LYS A 375 -21.05 15.26 -15.30
CA LYS A 375 -19.91 14.43 -14.88
C LYS A 375 -20.20 13.68 -13.57
N LYS A 376 -20.79 14.37 -12.60
CA LYS A 376 -21.26 13.74 -11.35
C LYS A 376 -22.22 12.60 -11.66
N LYS A 377 -23.26 12.85 -12.49
CA LYS A 377 -24.25 11.85 -12.85
C LYS A 377 -23.62 10.66 -13.55
N LEU A 378 -22.73 10.89 -14.50
CA LEU A 378 -22.03 9.82 -15.20
C LEU A 378 -21.20 8.96 -14.24
N PHE A 379 -20.48 9.59 -13.30
CA PHE A 379 -19.75 8.85 -12.27
C PHE A 379 -20.69 8.01 -11.40
N GLU A 380 -21.84 8.55 -11.03
CA GLU A 380 -22.84 7.85 -10.23
C GLU A 380 -23.48 6.68 -11.00
N ASP A 381 -23.69 6.81 -12.29
CA ASP A 381 -24.19 5.72 -13.15
C ASP A 381 -23.19 4.54 -13.21
N TYR A 382 -21.90 4.85 -13.37
CA TYR A 382 -20.85 3.81 -13.32
C TYR A 382 -20.69 3.21 -11.91
N LEU A 383 -20.85 4.00 -10.87
CA LEU A 383 -20.83 3.56 -9.49
C LEU A 383 -21.98 2.59 -9.21
N ASP A 384 -23.16 2.87 -9.72
CA ASP A 384 -24.34 1.99 -9.66
C ASP A 384 -24.07 0.64 -10.36
N ILE A 385 -23.44 0.68 -11.55
CA ILE A 385 -23.04 -0.54 -12.28
C ILE A 385 -22.04 -1.34 -11.44
N LEU A 386 -21.04 -0.70 -10.85
CA LEU A 386 -20.05 -1.36 -10.00
C LEU A 386 -20.70 -2.03 -8.78
N LEU A 387 -21.58 -1.29 -8.10
CA LEU A 387 -22.30 -1.81 -6.94
C LEU A 387 -23.21 -2.99 -7.32
N LYS A 388 -23.98 -2.87 -8.40
CA LYS A 388 -24.80 -3.99 -8.91
C LYS A 388 -23.94 -5.21 -9.21
N LYS A 389 -22.77 -5.03 -9.81
CA LYS A 389 -21.83 -6.12 -10.09
C LYS A 389 -21.30 -6.79 -8.82
N ILE A 390 -21.09 -6.04 -7.72
CA ILE A 390 -20.68 -6.60 -6.42
C ILE A 390 -21.77 -7.54 -5.86
N PHE A 391 -23.04 -7.21 -6.01
CA PHE A 391 -24.16 -7.98 -5.46
C PHE A 391 -24.81 -8.96 -6.45
N ASP A 392 -24.42 -8.94 -7.73
CA ASP A 392 -24.94 -9.86 -8.73
C ASP A 392 -24.42 -11.28 -8.47
N LYS A 393 -25.37 -12.20 -8.19
CA LYS A 393 -25.08 -13.62 -7.93
C LYS A 393 -24.43 -14.36 -9.10
N HIS A 394 -24.61 -13.88 -10.33
CA HIS A 394 -24.08 -14.50 -11.55
C HIS A 394 -22.67 -14.09 -11.89
N THR A 395 -22.13 -13.07 -11.21
CA THR A 395 -20.76 -12.59 -11.40
C THR A 395 -19.90 -13.06 -10.23
N PRO A 396 -19.06 -14.11 -10.36
CA PRO A 396 -18.24 -14.62 -9.27
C PRO A 396 -17.13 -13.64 -8.89
N PHE A 397 -16.52 -13.84 -7.71
CA PHE A 397 -15.29 -13.18 -7.33
C PHE A 397 -14.11 -13.91 -7.98
N ALA A 398 -13.64 -13.39 -9.09
CA ALA A 398 -12.50 -13.95 -9.84
C ALA A 398 -11.18 -13.27 -9.47
N GLN A 399 -10.08 -13.97 -9.69
CA GLN A 399 -8.75 -13.37 -9.65
C GLN A 399 -8.62 -12.30 -10.74
N THR A 400 -7.83 -11.25 -10.46
CA THR A 400 -7.44 -10.29 -11.51
C THR A 400 -6.59 -11.00 -12.58
N THR A 401 -6.74 -10.57 -13.81
CA THR A 401 -5.88 -11.03 -14.92
C THR A 401 -4.51 -10.33 -14.92
N ASP A 402 -4.41 -9.16 -14.30
CA ASP A 402 -3.17 -8.40 -14.18
C ASP A 402 -2.35 -8.88 -12.97
N ILE A 403 -1.27 -9.61 -13.25
CA ILE A 403 -0.37 -10.18 -12.23
C ILE A 403 0.39 -9.09 -11.47
N GLU A 404 0.65 -7.92 -12.07
CA GLU A 404 1.32 -6.80 -11.40
C GLU A 404 0.55 -6.35 -10.14
N HIS A 405 -0.77 -6.47 -10.15
CA HIS A 405 -1.60 -6.17 -9.00
C HIS A 405 -1.40 -7.14 -7.82
N CYS A 406 -0.84 -8.33 -8.08
CA CYS A 406 -0.61 -9.35 -7.06
C CYS A 406 0.71 -9.14 -6.30
N LYS A 407 1.66 -8.36 -6.86
CA LYS A 407 3.00 -8.17 -6.31
C LYS A 407 3.02 -7.78 -4.82
N TYR A 408 2.09 -6.92 -4.41
CA TYR A 408 1.96 -6.45 -3.03
C TYR A 408 0.64 -6.89 -2.38
N CYS A 409 -0.02 -7.90 -2.95
CA CYS A 409 -1.28 -8.40 -2.40
C CYS A 409 -0.99 -9.31 -1.19
N PRO A 410 -1.61 -9.07 -0.01
CA PRO A 410 -1.38 -9.90 1.17
C PRO A 410 -1.90 -11.34 1.00
N TYR A 411 -2.75 -11.58 0.00
CA TYR A 411 -3.34 -12.89 -0.29
C TYR A 411 -2.68 -13.63 -1.47
N LYS A 412 -1.50 -13.17 -1.93
CA LYS A 412 -0.82 -13.75 -3.10
C LYS A 412 -0.53 -15.24 -2.94
N SER A 413 -0.13 -15.68 -1.73
CA SER A 413 0.14 -17.09 -1.41
C SER A 413 -1.12 -17.96 -1.56
N ILE A 414 -2.29 -17.47 -1.10
CA ILE A 414 -3.58 -18.16 -1.26
C ILE A 414 -3.94 -18.28 -2.75
N CYS A 415 -3.55 -17.27 -3.52
CA CYS A 415 -3.80 -17.20 -4.95
C CYS A 415 -2.75 -17.94 -5.80
N TYR A 416 -1.70 -18.51 -5.18
CA TYR A 416 -0.54 -19.12 -5.85
C TYR A 416 0.12 -18.17 -6.87
N ARG A 417 0.29 -16.90 -6.47
CA ARG A 417 0.88 -15.83 -7.29
C ARG A 417 2.09 -15.18 -6.62
N ASP A 418 2.88 -16.03 -5.94
CA ASP A 418 4.15 -15.62 -5.32
C ASP A 418 5.20 -15.26 -6.37
#